data_8b3184c1b6e74f3b05bdc5df43b2a03d
#
_entry.id   8b3184c1b6e74f3b05bdc5df43b2a03d
#
_cell.length_a   1.000
_cell.length_b   1.000
_cell.length_c   1.000
_cell.angle_alpha   90.00
_cell.angle_beta   90.00
_cell.angle_gamma   90.00
#
_symmetry.space_group_name_H-M   'P 1'
#
loop_
_entity.id
_entity.type
_entity.pdbx_description
1 polymer ?
#
loop_
_entity_poly.entity_id
_entity_poly.type
_entity_poly.pdbx_seq_one_letter_code
_entity_poly.pdbx_strand_id
1 'polypeptide(L)'
;VLQVPLTMASRDLVYHDLLMALSQELPDCDLEVRTDTSCTSPEEVLQSGVDALIQILLEPVSDAIDCLPLFDTKCHLLASPGSPLSACGTLTPDQLAGQTICFESCDAVFVSMLRRCMEDIPLRWLMVPDFEKEYVRMLAGKCLFLSPVRSHGYPPEWFHPLSFPFPPAPTCLFTRKDDTRPCLQVLRQLTLAEHRRAVADGRL
;
A
#
# COMPACT_ATOMS: atom_id res chain seq x y z
N VAL A 1 18.27 16.74 -26.45
CA VAL A 1 17.77 17.20 -25.13
C VAL A 1 18.24 16.16 -24.13
N LEU A 2 18.97 16.58 -23.08
CA LEU A 2 19.37 15.71 -21.99
C LEU A 2 18.09 15.43 -21.16
N GLN A 3 17.62 14.20 -21.19
CA GLN A 3 16.52 13.78 -20.35
C GLN A 3 16.95 13.81 -18.88
N VAL A 4 16.13 14.38 -18.02
CA VAL A 4 16.38 14.41 -16.57
C VAL A 4 15.83 13.12 -15.99
N PRO A 5 16.66 12.24 -15.41
CA PRO A 5 16.16 11.01 -14.80
C PRO A 5 15.30 11.33 -13.59
N LEU A 6 14.16 10.64 -13.49
CA LEU A 6 13.25 10.69 -12.36
C LEU A 6 12.83 9.26 -12.02
N THR A 7 13.36 8.74 -10.92
CA THR A 7 13.01 7.39 -10.46
C THR A 7 12.03 7.46 -9.31
N MET A 8 10.87 6.85 -9.50
CA MET A 8 9.83 6.75 -8.49
C MET A 8 9.64 5.29 -8.08
N ALA A 9 9.53 5.04 -6.79
CA ALA A 9 9.12 3.74 -6.28
C ALA A 9 7.69 3.84 -5.72
N SER A 10 6.85 2.88 -6.07
CA SER A 10 5.51 2.75 -5.54
C SER A 10 5.03 1.31 -5.60
N ARG A 11 4.13 0.95 -4.69
CA ARG A 11 3.55 -0.38 -4.61
C ARG A 11 2.26 -0.55 -5.39
N ASP A 12 1.54 0.54 -5.66
CA ASP A 12 0.16 0.46 -6.10
C ASP A 12 -0.02 0.72 -7.60
N LEU A 13 -0.80 -0.16 -8.23
CA LEU A 13 -1.30 0.02 -9.60
C LEU A 13 -2.23 1.23 -9.77
N VAL A 14 -2.63 1.85 -8.67
CA VAL A 14 -3.50 3.06 -8.63
C VAL A 14 -2.90 4.27 -9.34
N TYR A 15 -1.61 4.20 -9.67
CA TYR A 15 -0.85 5.32 -10.21
C TYR A 15 -0.81 5.41 -11.74
N HIS A 16 -1.60 4.62 -12.46
CA HIS A 16 -1.61 4.72 -13.92
C HIS A 16 -1.92 6.15 -14.40
N ASP A 17 -2.95 6.76 -13.85
CA ASP A 17 -3.35 8.13 -14.20
C ASP A 17 -2.28 9.15 -13.82
N LEU A 18 -1.58 8.94 -12.69
CA LEU A 18 -0.44 9.76 -12.30
C LEU A 18 0.72 9.62 -13.29
N LEU A 19 1.04 8.41 -13.71
CA LEU A 19 2.11 8.17 -14.69
C LEU A 19 1.79 8.82 -16.03
N MET A 20 0.54 8.75 -16.48
CA MET A 20 0.07 9.43 -17.68
C MET A 20 0.18 10.95 -17.55
N ALA A 21 -0.24 11.51 -16.43
CA ALA A 21 -0.12 12.95 -16.17
C ALA A 21 1.35 13.39 -16.11
N LEU A 22 2.22 12.62 -15.45
CA LEU A 22 3.66 12.90 -15.40
C LEU A 22 4.30 12.90 -16.79
N SER A 23 3.96 11.92 -17.63
CA SER A 23 4.51 11.84 -18.99
C SER A 23 4.09 13.04 -19.87
N GLN A 24 2.93 13.63 -19.61
CA GLN A 24 2.44 14.82 -20.31
C GLN A 24 3.08 16.11 -19.80
N GLU A 25 3.22 16.26 -18.50
CA GLU A 25 3.74 17.47 -17.85
C GLU A 25 5.28 17.53 -17.82
N LEU A 26 5.94 16.37 -17.92
CA LEU A 26 7.39 16.23 -17.88
C LEU A 26 7.92 15.48 -19.12
N PRO A 27 7.69 15.99 -20.33
CA PRO A 27 8.06 15.29 -21.58
C PRO A 27 9.58 15.09 -21.74
N ASP A 28 10.37 15.90 -21.05
CA ASP A 28 11.85 15.85 -21.05
C ASP A 28 12.43 15.01 -19.89
N CYS A 29 11.56 14.38 -19.09
CA CYS A 29 12.00 13.46 -18.04
C CYS A 29 12.02 12.01 -18.54
N ASP A 30 13.09 11.30 -18.15
CA ASP A 30 13.17 9.85 -18.27
C ASP A 30 12.61 9.24 -16.99
N LEU A 31 11.32 8.88 -17.03
CA LEU A 31 10.60 8.39 -15.86
C LEU A 31 10.78 6.88 -15.71
N GLU A 32 11.50 6.47 -14.68
CA GLU A 32 11.59 5.08 -14.26
C GLU A 32 10.67 4.83 -13.06
N VAL A 33 9.85 3.78 -13.14
CA VAL A 33 8.99 3.35 -12.03
C VAL A 33 9.47 2.00 -11.51
N ARG A 34 9.82 1.95 -10.23
CA ARG A 34 10.22 0.72 -9.54
C ARG A 34 9.10 0.25 -8.65
N THR A 35 8.75 -1.02 -8.77
CA THR A 35 7.74 -1.68 -7.93
C THR A 35 8.36 -2.49 -6.78
N ASP A 36 9.68 -2.65 -6.79
CA ASP A 36 10.39 -3.35 -5.71
C ASP A 36 10.48 -2.46 -4.47
N THR A 37 9.81 -2.89 -3.43
CA THR A 37 9.75 -2.25 -2.13
C THR A 37 10.21 -3.20 -1.03
N SER A 38 11.17 -4.03 -1.31
CA SER A 38 11.81 -4.92 -0.33
C SER A 38 12.52 -4.12 0.79
N CYS A 39 12.80 -2.85 0.55
CA CYS A 39 13.39 -1.94 1.53
C CYS A 39 12.38 -1.50 2.58
N THR A 40 12.85 -1.36 3.78
CA THR A 40 12.03 -1.16 4.97
C THR A 40 11.85 0.29 5.36
N SER A 41 12.83 1.16 5.10
CA SER A 41 12.75 2.58 5.46
C SER A 41 12.76 3.49 4.21
N PRO A 42 12.03 4.64 4.26
CA PRO A 42 12.09 5.64 3.20
C PRO A 42 13.51 6.14 2.93
N GLU A 43 14.34 6.26 3.99
CA GLU A 43 15.73 6.68 3.88
C GLU A 43 16.55 5.73 3.02
N GLU A 44 16.46 4.43 3.27
CA GLU A 44 17.19 3.41 2.50
C GLU A 44 16.78 3.42 1.04
N VAL A 45 15.48 3.53 0.75
CA VAL A 45 14.96 3.60 -0.62
C VAL A 45 15.50 4.83 -1.34
N LEU A 46 15.41 6.00 -0.73
CA LEU A 46 15.87 7.26 -1.34
C LEU A 46 17.40 7.28 -1.50
N GLN A 47 18.16 6.60 -0.63
CA GLN A 47 19.61 6.43 -0.77
C GLN A 47 19.97 5.45 -1.88
N SER A 48 19.11 4.53 -2.26
CA SER A 48 19.35 3.57 -3.35
C SER A 48 19.23 4.16 -4.75
N GLY A 49 19.09 5.49 -4.87
CA GLY A 49 18.97 6.19 -6.15
C GLY A 49 17.53 6.39 -6.61
N VAL A 50 16.54 6.15 -5.73
CA VAL A 50 15.15 6.54 -5.95
C VAL A 50 14.98 8.01 -5.58
N ASP A 51 14.28 8.77 -6.40
CA ASP A 51 14.05 10.21 -6.18
C ASP A 51 12.78 10.47 -5.35
N ALA A 52 11.78 9.63 -5.52
CA ALA A 52 10.51 9.74 -4.82
C ALA A 52 9.95 8.36 -4.48
N LEU A 53 9.38 8.23 -3.29
CA LEU A 53 8.77 7.00 -2.80
C LEU A 53 7.35 7.27 -2.33
N ILE A 54 6.39 6.45 -2.74
CA ILE A 54 5.04 6.45 -2.17
C ILE A 54 4.89 5.18 -1.33
N GLN A 55 4.72 5.38 -0.04
CA GLN A 55 4.65 4.29 0.93
C GLN A 55 3.85 4.70 2.18
N ILE A 56 3.38 3.71 2.93
CA ILE A 56 2.78 3.90 4.24
C ILE A 56 3.86 4.40 5.22
N LEU A 57 3.55 5.48 5.94
CA LEU A 57 4.38 5.99 7.02
C LEU A 57 4.18 5.12 8.26
N LEU A 58 5.19 4.35 8.64
CA LEU A 58 5.14 3.44 9.80
C LEU A 58 5.88 3.99 11.00
N GLU A 59 6.92 4.77 10.76
CA GLU A 59 7.78 5.37 11.78
C GLU A 59 8.15 6.79 11.36
N PRO A 60 8.47 7.66 12.29
CA PRO A 60 8.97 9.00 11.96
C PRO A 60 10.20 8.92 11.07
N VAL A 61 10.25 9.72 10.03
CA VAL A 61 11.42 9.84 9.15
C VAL A 61 12.39 10.91 9.66
N SER A 62 13.62 10.86 9.18
CA SER A 62 14.64 11.84 9.52
C SER A 62 14.31 13.23 8.98
N ASP A 63 14.93 14.26 9.56
CA ASP A 63 14.78 15.65 9.11
C ASP A 63 15.29 15.90 7.69
N ALA A 64 16.04 14.98 7.12
CA ALA A 64 16.53 15.04 5.73
C ALA A 64 15.47 14.65 4.70
N ILE A 65 14.38 14.03 5.14
CA ILE A 65 13.29 13.56 4.29
C ILE A 65 12.09 14.50 4.41
N ASP A 66 11.53 14.84 3.27
CA ASP A 66 10.25 15.53 3.19
C ASP A 66 9.14 14.49 3.02
N CYS A 67 8.19 14.54 3.92
CA CYS A 67 7.07 13.62 3.99
C CYS A 67 5.77 14.37 3.72
N LEU A 68 5.17 14.15 2.56
CA LEU A 68 3.90 14.73 2.17
C LEU A 68 2.78 13.71 2.39
N PRO A 69 1.91 13.88 3.40
CA PRO A 69 0.76 13.01 3.59
C PRO A 69 -0.21 13.10 2.41
N LEU A 70 -0.68 11.96 1.94
CA LEU A 70 -1.63 11.85 0.84
C LEU A 70 -3.02 11.44 1.34
N PHE A 71 -3.12 10.26 1.94
CA PHE A 71 -4.35 9.69 2.48
C PHE A 71 -4.06 8.64 3.55
N ASP A 72 -5.10 8.28 4.31
CA ASP A 72 -5.02 7.17 5.25
C ASP A 72 -5.32 5.85 4.53
N THR A 73 -4.36 4.95 4.54
CA THR A 73 -4.55 3.60 3.99
C THR A 73 -5.54 2.83 4.84
N LYS A 74 -6.61 2.38 4.20
CA LYS A 74 -7.58 1.47 4.80
C LYS A 74 -7.14 0.04 4.57
N CYS A 75 -7.24 -0.76 5.59
CA CYS A 75 -6.96 -2.17 5.50
C CYS A 75 -8.25 -2.98 5.61
N HIS A 76 -8.36 -4.01 4.80
CA HIS A 76 -9.47 -4.95 4.82
C HIS A 76 -8.94 -6.37 4.99
N LEU A 77 -9.75 -7.19 5.63
CA LEU A 77 -9.57 -8.63 5.62
C LEU A 77 -10.53 -9.22 4.58
N LEU A 78 -10.02 -9.99 3.66
CA LEU A 78 -10.83 -10.66 2.65
C LEU A 78 -11.15 -12.07 3.12
N ALA A 79 -12.44 -12.42 3.12
CA ALA A 79 -12.91 -13.76 3.38
C ALA A 79 -13.51 -14.38 2.11
N SER A 80 -13.33 -15.67 1.93
CA SER A 80 -14.05 -16.39 0.87
C SER A 80 -15.54 -16.55 1.23
N PRO A 81 -16.43 -16.76 0.26
CA PRO A 81 -17.84 -17.05 0.51
C PRO A 81 -18.08 -18.27 1.42
N GLY A 82 -17.15 -19.24 1.40
CA GLY A 82 -17.20 -20.41 2.26
C GLY A 82 -16.72 -20.21 3.70
N SER A 83 -16.20 -19.02 4.02
CA SER A 83 -15.79 -18.70 5.38
C SER A 83 -16.99 -18.43 6.27
N PRO A 84 -17.00 -18.96 7.52
CA PRO A 84 -18.04 -18.59 8.49
C PRO A 84 -18.11 -17.09 8.78
N LEU A 85 -17.00 -16.37 8.53
CA LEU A 85 -16.90 -14.93 8.75
C LEU A 85 -17.44 -14.10 7.58
N SER A 86 -17.72 -14.71 6.41
CA SER A 86 -18.17 -13.98 5.23
C SER A 86 -19.49 -13.22 5.44
N ALA A 87 -20.33 -13.67 6.37
CA ALA A 87 -21.56 -12.99 6.74
C ALA A 87 -21.35 -11.81 7.72
N CYS A 88 -20.14 -11.62 8.25
CA CYS A 88 -19.82 -10.53 9.15
C CYS A 88 -19.46 -9.29 8.34
N GLY A 89 -20.06 -8.15 8.66
CA GLY A 89 -19.66 -6.86 8.04
C GLY A 89 -18.40 -6.29 8.69
N THR A 90 -18.38 -6.30 10.03
CA THR A 90 -17.25 -5.85 10.86
C THR A 90 -16.88 -6.95 11.83
N LEU A 91 -15.60 -7.24 11.92
CA LEU A 91 -15.06 -8.26 12.81
C LEU A 91 -14.75 -7.69 14.19
N THR A 92 -14.95 -8.51 15.21
CA THR A 92 -14.50 -8.25 16.57
C THR A 92 -13.19 -9.00 16.85
N PRO A 93 -12.41 -8.59 17.88
CA PRO A 93 -11.23 -9.32 18.31
C PRO A 93 -11.49 -10.82 18.58
N ASP A 94 -12.61 -11.15 19.21
CA ASP A 94 -12.98 -12.54 19.52
C ASP A 94 -13.22 -13.37 18.26
N GLN A 95 -13.79 -12.79 17.21
CA GLN A 95 -14.00 -13.45 15.92
C GLN A 95 -12.69 -13.68 15.17
N LEU A 96 -11.71 -12.82 15.39
CA LEU A 96 -10.36 -12.95 14.80
C LEU A 96 -9.49 -13.95 15.57
N ALA A 97 -9.74 -14.17 16.85
CA ALA A 97 -8.93 -15.06 17.68
C ALA A 97 -8.82 -16.46 17.04
N GLY A 98 -7.60 -16.94 16.90
CA GLY A 98 -7.28 -18.26 16.30
C GLY A 98 -7.30 -18.28 14.77
N GLN A 99 -7.66 -17.19 14.09
CA GLN A 99 -7.65 -17.12 12.63
C GLN A 99 -6.23 -17.09 12.08
N THR A 100 -6.09 -17.54 10.83
CA THR A 100 -4.87 -17.37 10.04
C THR A 100 -5.08 -16.21 9.09
N ILE A 101 -4.18 -15.22 9.15
CA ILE A 101 -4.16 -14.07 8.23
C ILE A 101 -2.99 -14.25 7.28
N CYS A 102 -3.30 -14.41 5.99
CA CYS A 102 -2.31 -14.45 4.91
C CYS A 102 -2.02 -13.02 4.41
N PHE A 103 -0.78 -12.76 4.03
CA PHE A 103 -0.35 -11.47 3.47
C PHE A 103 0.81 -11.68 2.50
N GLU A 104 0.98 -10.79 1.54
CA GLU A 104 2.11 -10.82 0.61
C GLU A 104 3.40 -10.30 1.25
N SER A 105 4.54 -10.74 0.73
CA SER A 105 5.86 -10.32 1.23
C SER A 105 6.04 -8.80 1.20
N CYS A 106 5.44 -8.17 0.21
CA CYS A 106 5.43 -6.72 0.07
C CYS A 106 4.71 -6.00 1.22
N ASP A 107 3.82 -6.64 1.96
CA ASP A 107 3.09 -6.08 3.10
C ASP A 107 3.78 -6.30 4.45
N ALA A 108 4.97 -6.92 4.45
CA ALA A 108 5.64 -7.34 5.68
C ALA A 108 5.85 -6.19 6.69
N VAL A 109 6.17 -5.00 6.20
CA VAL A 109 6.38 -3.83 7.06
C VAL A 109 5.06 -3.36 7.68
N PHE A 110 4.00 -3.27 6.88
CA PHE A 110 2.66 -2.95 7.35
C PHE A 110 2.14 -3.98 8.34
N VAL A 111 2.34 -5.27 8.05
CA VAL A 111 1.99 -6.38 8.95
C VAL A 111 2.74 -6.30 10.27
N SER A 112 3.99 -5.86 10.28
CA SER A 112 4.75 -5.68 11.52
C SER A 112 4.12 -4.62 12.43
N MET A 113 3.59 -3.53 11.87
CA MET A 113 2.80 -2.55 12.61
C MET A 113 1.51 -3.17 13.14
N LEU A 114 0.75 -3.87 12.30
CA LEU A 114 -0.51 -4.50 12.70
C LEU A 114 -0.30 -5.54 13.81
N ARG A 115 0.77 -6.33 13.77
CA ARG A 115 1.10 -7.30 14.81
C ARG A 115 1.28 -6.62 16.17
N ARG A 116 1.95 -5.47 16.21
CA ARG A 116 2.10 -4.69 17.46
C ARG A 116 0.76 -4.18 17.97
N CYS A 117 -0.11 -3.73 17.08
CA CYS A 117 -1.43 -3.21 17.47
C CYS A 117 -2.42 -4.31 17.86
N MET A 118 -2.16 -5.55 17.49
CA MET A 118 -3.05 -6.70 17.69
C MET A 118 -2.38 -7.80 18.53
N GLU A 119 -1.39 -7.45 19.35
CA GLU A 119 -0.62 -8.42 20.14
C GLU A 119 -1.48 -9.23 21.12
N ASP A 120 -2.56 -8.64 21.61
CA ASP A 120 -3.51 -9.31 22.52
C ASP A 120 -4.44 -10.31 21.82
N ILE A 121 -4.47 -10.33 20.48
CA ILE A 121 -5.31 -11.24 19.70
C ILE A 121 -4.47 -12.44 19.23
N PRO A 122 -4.79 -13.67 19.61
CA PRO A 122 -4.03 -14.85 19.20
C PRO A 122 -4.24 -15.16 17.71
N LEU A 123 -3.45 -14.55 16.85
CA LEU A 123 -3.48 -14.68 15.39
C LEU A 123 -2.31 -15.51 14.88
N ARG A 124 -2.56 -16.19 13.76
CA ARG A 124 -1.49 -16.80 12.96
C ARG A 124 -1.26 -15.95 11.72
N TRP A 125 -0.05 -15.44 11.56
CA TRP A 125 0.35 -14.65 10.42
C TRP A 125 1.15 -15.52 9.45
N LEU A 126 0.67 -15.64 8.21
CA LEU A 126 1.28 -16.43 7.17
C LEU A 126 1.66 -15.53 5.99
N MET A 127 2.96 -15.33 5.81
CA MET A 127 3.48 -14.67 4.64
C MET A 127 3.41 -15.62 3.44
N VAL A 128 2.82 -15.17 2.35
CA VAL A 128 2.70 -15.93 1.12
C VAL A 128 3.52 -15.24 0.03
N PRO A 129 4.41 -15.97 -0.64
CA PRO A 129 5.23 -15.40 -1.71
C PRO A 129 4.42 -15.16 -2.99
N ASP A 130 3.28 -15.82 -3.10
CA ASP A 130 2.46 -15.81 -4.30
C ASP A 130 1.00 -16.06 -3.88
N PHE A 131 0.17 -15.05 -4.07
CA PHE A 131 -1.25 -15.10 -3.75
C PHE A 131 -1.96 -16.26 -4.46
N GLU A 132 -1.63 -16.52 -5.72
CA GLU A 132 -2.29 -17.55 -6.51
C GLU A 132 -2.13 -18.94 -5.91
N LYS A 133 -0.99 -19.22 -5.28
CA LYS A 133 -0.73 -20.53 -4.63
C LYS A 133 -1.54 -20.74 -3.36
N GLU A 134 -1.83 -19.69 -2.63
CA GLU A 134 -2.61 -19.76 -1.38
C GLU A 134 -4.13 -19.56 -1.62
N TYR A 135 -4.50 -19.21 -2.83
CA TYR A 135 -5.89 -18.98 -3.24
C TYR A 135 -6.83 -20.13 -2.88
N VAL A 136 -6.37 -21.38 -3.08
CA VAL A 136 -7.17 -22.58 -2.73
C VAL A 136 -7.47 -22.66 -1.22
N ARG A 137 -6.52 -22.26 -0.37
CA ARG A 137 -6.75 -22.20 1.09
C ARG A 137 -7.75 -21.14 1.48
N MET A 138 -7.68 -20.00 0.81
CA MET A 138 -8.63 -18.90 1.02
C MET A 138 -10.03 -19.31 0.59
N LEU A 139 -10.17 -19.89 -0.61
CA LEU A 139 -11.47 -20.39 -1.11
C LEU A 139 -12.07 -21.47 -0.18
N ALA A 140 -11.23 -22.28 0.44
CA ALA A 140 -11.66 -23.26 1.44
C ALA A 140 -12.03 -22.64 2.79
N GLY A 141 -11.99 -21.32 2.95
CA GLY A 141 -12.32 -20.61 4.19
C GLY A 141 -11.35 -20.86 5.34
N LYS A 142 -10.12 -21.30 5.04
CA LYS A 142 -9.11 -21.67 6.05
C LYS A 142 -8.22 -20.52 6.50
N CYS A 143 -8.29 -19.38 5.82
CA CYS A 143 -7.57 -18.18 6.18
C CYS A 143 -8.30 -16.94 5.66
N LEU A 144 -7.98 -15.80 6.26
CA LEU A 144 -8.31 -14.47 5.76
C LEU A 144 -7.11 -13.93 5.01
N PHE A 145 -7.33 -13.05 4.05
CA PHE A 145 -6.26 -12.36 3.35
C PHE A 145 -6.26 -10.88 3.73
N LEU A 146 -5.07 -10.37 4.07
CA LEU A 146 -4.89 -8.97 4.36
C LEU A 146 -4.71 -8.19 3.06
N SER A 147 -5.57 -7.21 2.82
CA SER A 147 -5.44 -6.30 1.69
C SER A 147 -5.40 -4.87 2.20
N PRO A 148 -4.28 -4.15 2.06
CA PRO A 148 -4.17 -2.74 2.42
C PRO A 148 -4.91 -1.81 1.44
N VAL A 149 -5.37 -2.34 0.32
CA VAL A 149 -6.15 -1.61 -0.68
C VAL A 149 -7.42 -2.40 -0.96
N ARG A 150 -8.54 -1.71 -1.20
CA ARG A 150 -9.72 -2.38 -1.77
C ARG A 150 -9.25 -3.14 -3.00
N SER A 151 -9.46 -4.44 -3.01
CA SER A 151 -8.99 -5.35 -4.06
C SER A 151 -9.64 -5.01 -5.41
N HIS A 152 -9.10 -4.01 -6.07
CA HIS A 152 -9.47 -3.65 -7.42
C HIS A 152 -8.84 -4.66 -8.38
N GLY A 153 -9.37 -5.84 -8.48
CA GLY A 153 -8.87 -6.89 -9.36
C GLY A 153 -9.42 -8.28 -9.06
N TYR A 154 -9.97 -8.47 -7.87
CA TYR A 154 -10.61 -9.73 -7.56
C TYR A 154 -12.13 -9.62 -7.75
N PRO A 155 -12.76 -10.57 -8.44
CA PRO A 155 -14.20 -10.60 -8.57
C PRO A 155 -14.87 -10.56 -7.18
N PRO A 156 -15.85 -9.68 -6.94
CA PRO A 156 -16.50 -9.55 -5.63
C PRO A 156 -17.22 -10.82 -5.20
N GLU A 157 -17.56 -11.71 -6.12
CA GLU A 157 -18.12 -13.03 -5.85
C GLU A 157 -17.12 -14.01 -5.25
N TRP A 158 -15.81 -13.71 -5.30
CA TRP A 158 -14.77 -14.57 -4.76
C TRP A 158 -14.38 -14.19 -3.35
N PHE A 159 -14.53 -12.91 -3.00
CA PHE A 159 -14.13 -12.40 -1.70
C PHE A 159 -15.13 -11.39 -1.13
N HIS A 160 -15.37 -11.52 0.15
CA HIS A 160 -16.11 -10.55 0.93
C HIS A 160 -15.14 -9.71 1.75
N PRO A 161 -15.08 -8.39 1.53
CA PRO A 161 -14.28 -7.51 2.36
C PRO A 161 -14.91 -7.40 3.75
N LEU A 162 -14.11 -7.69 4.76
CA LEU A 162 -14.48 -7.57 6.16
C LEU A 162 -13.76 -6.36 6.75
N SER A 163 -14.50 -5.55 7.48
CA SER A 163 -13.91 -4.44 8.21
C SER A 163 -13.41 -4.91 9.57
N PHE A 164 -12.27 -4.36 9.98
CA PHE A 164 -11.75 -4.44 11.33
C PHE A 164 -11.20 -3.05 11.68
N PRO A 165 -11.30 -2.57 12.93
CA PRO A 165 -10.80 -1.25 13.32
C PRO A 165 -9.27 -1.22 13.40
N PHE A 166 -8.62 -1.41 12.26
CA PHE A 166 -7.18 -1.23 12.16
C PHE A 166 -6.81 0.23 12.44
N PRO A 167 -5.65 0.47 13.06
CA PRO A 167 -5.16 1.81 13.22
C PRO A 167 -4.96 2.47 11.84
N PRO A 168 -5.25 3.77 11.70
CA PRO A 168 -4.98 4.48 10.47
C PRO A 168 -3.48 4.47 10.18
N ALA A 169 -3.14 4.25 8.92
CA ALA A 169 -1.78 4.27 8.44
C ALA A 169 -1.67 5.25 7.26
N PRO A 170 -1.09 6.45 7.46
CA PRO A 170 -1.00 7.42 6.40
C PRO A 170 -0.06 6.95 5.30
N THR A 171 -0.52 6.97 4.07
CA THR A 171 0.32 6.86 2.88
C THR A 171 0.87 8.23 2.55
N CYS A 172 2.19 8.30 2.36
CA CYS A 172 2.92 9.53 2.12
C CYS A 172 3.76 9.43 0.85
N LEU A 173 4.00 10.58 0.23
CA LEU A 173 5.07 10.78 -0.74
C LEU A 173 6.31 11.25 0.01
N PHE A 174 7.40 10.52 -0.12
CA PHE A 174 8.70 10.82 0.45
C PHE A 174 9.66 11.30 -0.63
N THR A 175 10.39 12.35 -0.36
CA THR A 175 11.46 12.88 -1.22
C THR A 175 12.59 13.40 -0.34
N ARG A 176 13.81 13.52 -0.88
CA ARG A 176 14.88 14.20 -0.16
C ARG A 176 14.57 15.69 -0.06
N LYS A 177 14.80 16.28 1.11
CA LYS A 177 14.45 17.67 1.41
C LYS A 177 15.35 18.68 0.67
N ASP A 178 16.57 18.28 0.38
CA ASP A 178 17.58 19.06 -0.35
C ASP A 178 17.42 18.97 -1.88
N ASP A 179 16.56 18.06 -2.37
CA ASP A 179 16.32 17.91 -3.80
C ASP A 179 15.23 18.88 -4.28
N THR A 180 15.71 19.98 -4.85
CA THR A 180 14.86 21.08 -5.32
C THR A 180 14.58 21.05 -6.82
N ARG A 181 14.86 19.94 -7.50
CA ARG A 181 14.61 19.80 -8.95
C ARG A 181 13.14 20.12 -9.30
N PRO A 182 12.89 20.91 -10.36
CA PRO A 182 11.53 21.26 -10.77
C PRO A 182 10.63 20.06 -11.04
N CYS A 183 11.16 18.97 -11.58
CA CYS A 183 10.42 17.75 -11.84
C CYS A 183 9.82 17.13 -10.56
N LEU A 184 10.51 17.23 -9.42
CA LEU A 184 9.96 16.77 -8.13
C LEU A 184 8.82 17.65 -7.63
N GLN A 185 8.86 18.94 -7.89
CA GLN A 185 7.74 19.83 -7.54
C GLN A 185 6.50 19.50 -8.35
N VAL A 186 6.65 19.25 -9.65
CA VAL A 186 5.57 18.80 -10.52
C VAL A 186 5.03 17.45 -10.05
N LEU A 187 5.93 16.48 -9.77
CA LEU A 187 5.55 15.17 -9.23
C LEU A 187 4.70 15.31 -7.97
N ARG A 188 5.12 16.13 -7.01
CA ARG A 188 4.39 16.36 -5.75
C ARG A 188 2.99 16.93 -5.98
N GLN A 189 2.87 17.91 -6.87
CA GLN A 189 1.59 18.53 -7.19
C GLN A 189 0.64 17.53 -7.87
N LEU A 190 1.12 16.80 -8.87
CA LEU A 190 0.32 15.80 -9.58
C LEU A 190 -0.08 14.64 -8.68
N THR A 191 0.85 14.15 -7.86
CA THR A 191 0.56 13.06 -6.91
C THR A 191 -0.54 13.48 -5.95
N LEU A 192 -0.47 14.68 -5.39
CA LEU A 192 -1.49 15.16 -4.46
C LEU A 192 -2.84 15.38 -5.18
N ALA A 193 -2.83 15.88 -6.41
CA ALA A 193 -4.05 16.09 -7.19
C ALA A 193 -4.74 14.76 -7.53
N GLU A 194 -3.96 13.76 -7.98
CA GLU A 194 -4.49 12.44 -8.33
C GLU A 194 -5.06 11.71 -7.11
N HIS A 195 -4.38 11.79 -5.96
CA HIS A 195 -4.90 11.19 -4.73
C HIS A 195 -6.20 11.83 -4.27
N ARG A 196 -6.31 13.16 -4.34
CA ARG A 196 -7.57 13.86 -4.04
C ARG A 196 -8.70 13.42 -4.96
N ARG A 197 -8.40 13.22 -6.24
CA ARG A 197 -9.36 12.69 -7.23
C ARG A 197 -9.77 11.27 -6.88
N ALA A 198 -8.80 10.40 -6.61
CA ALA A 198 -9.06 9.00 -6.26
C ALA A 198 -9.93 8.85 -5.00
N VAL A 199 -9.72 9.69 -3.99
CA VAL A 199 -10.58 9.76 -2.80
C VAL A 199 -11.99 10.23 -3.16
N ALA A 200 -12.12 11.29 -3.97
CA ALA A 200 -13.42 11.82 -4.39
C ALA A 200 -14.22 10.80 -5.21
N ASP A 201 -13.55 10.00 -6.03
CA ASP A 201 -14.15 8.95 -6.86
C ASP A 201 -14.43 7.65 -6.06
N GLY A 202 -14.06 7.59 -4.79
CA GLY A 202 -14.22 6.41 -3.94
C GLY A 202 -13.33 5.23 -4.34
N ARG A 203 -12.22 5.50 -5.05
CA ARG A 203 -11.19 4.51 -5.43
C ARG A 203 -10.22 4.19 -4.30
N LEU A 204 -10.17 5.04 -3.27
CA LEU A 204 -9.35 4.91 -2.06
C LEU A 204 -10.19 5.01 -0.80
#